data_5b3ec0be61380ef39c6d6cd63fe32e96
#
_entry.id   5b3ec0be61380ef39c6d6cd63fe32e96
#
_cell.length_a   1.000
_cell.length_b   1.000
_cell.length_c   1.000
_cell.angle_alpha   90.00
_cell.angle_beta   90.00
_cell.angle_gamma   90.00
#
_symmetry.space_group_name_H-M   'P 1'
#
loop_
_entity.id
_entity.type
_entity.pdbx_description
1 polymer ?
#
loop_
_entity_poly.entity_id
_entity_poly.type
_entity_poly.pdbx_seq_one_letter_code
_entity_poly.pdbx_strand_id
1 'polypeptide(L)'
;MFILKDKINKKVCKDLINIYENSDQKEMNHNTQHAIMNQVVLYANDEKLAPFIKELIKVKDKYVKKYEYIHINQEPWNIFKNIKIQKYDPGQSYFGWHAEANGEYNDILNTKDRILVFSTFLNTIKQGGETEFLYQKEKIKPVEGRTIIFPAYWTHTHRGNLTKETKYIITGWWAYER
;
A
#
# COMPACT_ATOMS: atom_id res chain seq x y z
N MET A 1 6.68 12.01 10.81
CA MET A 1 5.88 11.67 12.01
C MET A 1 4.79 10.70 11.59
N PHE A 2 4.50 9.68 12.39
CA PHE A 2 3.51 8.61 12.12
C PHE A 2 3.73 7.78 10.84
N ILE A 3 4.90 7.87 10.22
CA ILE A 3 5.31 6.95 9.15
C ILE A 3 6.32 5.96 9.74
N LEU A 4 5.97 4.68 9.74
CA LEU A 4 6.91 3.60 10.06
C LEU A 4 7.51 3.09 8.76
N LYS A 5 8.84 2.91 8.75
CA LYS A 5 9.58 2.24 7.66
C LYS A 5 10.23 0.99 8.24
N ASP A 6 9.91 -0.16 7.68
CA ASP A 6 10.50 -1.46 8.06
C ASP A 6 10.75 -2.31 6.81
N LYS A 7 11.09 -3.56 6.97
CA LYS A 7 11.37 -4.47 5.86
C LYS A 7 10.70 -5.81 6.07
N ILE A 8 10.25 -6.40 4.96
CA ILE A 8 9.83 -7.80 4.89
C ILE A 8 10.85 -8.63 4.11
N ASN A 9 10.69 -9.94 4.15
CA ASN A 9 11.56 -10.88 3.46
C ASN A 9 11.48 -10.69 1.93
N LYS A 10 12.63 -10.56 1.27
CA LYS A 10 12.72 -10.41 -0.18
C LYS A 10 12.17 -11.59 -0.99
N LYS A 11 12.21 -12.81 -0.43
CA LYS A 11 11.58 -13.95 -1.07
C LYS A 11 10.08 -13.72 -1.26
N VAL A 12 9.41 -13.19 -0.22
CA VAL A 12 7.98 -12.84 -0.29
C VAL A 12 7.71 -11.81 -1.38
N CYS A 13 8.60 -10.83 -1.58
CA CYS A 13 8.46 -9.86 -2.66
C CYS A 13 8.46 -10.52 -4.04
N LYS A 14 9.39 -11.46 -4.27
CA LYS A 14 9.46 -12.21 -5.53
C LYS A 14 8.23 -13.08 -5.76
N ASP A 15 7.75 -13.75 -4.72
CA ASP A 15 6.54 -14.56 -4.78
C ASP A 15 5.31 -13.70 -5.15
N LEU A 16 5.19 -12.50 -4.61
CA LEU A 16 4.12 -11.55 -4.93
C LEU A 16 4.20 -11.03 -6.38
N ILE A 17 5.40 -10.75 -6.89
CA ILE A 17 5.58 -10.40 -8.31
C ILE A 17 5.14 -11.58 -9.19
N ASN A 18 5.49 -12.82 -8.84
CA ASN A 18 5.07 -13.99 -9.58
C ASN A 18 3.53 -14.17 -9.54
N ILE A 19 2.87 -13.93 -8.41
CA ILE A 19 1.41 -13.94 -8.32
C ILE A 19 0.82 -12.92 -9.30
N TYR A 20 1.35 -11.71 -9.35
CA TYR A 20 0.90 -10.70 -10.31
C TYR A 20 1.13 -11.16 -11.76
N GLU A 21 2.35 -11.59 -12.11
CA GLU A 21 2.69 -11.91 -13.51
C GLU A 21 1.93 -13.13 -14.06
N ASN A 22 1.54 -14.07 -13.19
CA ASN A 22 0.77 -15.25 -13.57
C ASN A 22 -0.75 -15.12 -13.34
N SER A 23 -1.24 -13.94 -12.97
CA SER A 23 -2.69 -13.73 -12.79
C SER A 23 -3.38 -13.47 -14.12
N ASP A 24 -4.52 -14.11 -14.33
CA ASP A 24 -5.43 -13.86 -15.46
C ASP A 24 -6.41 -12.68 -15.15
N GLN A 25 -6.40 -12.18 -13.90
CA GLN A 25 -7.30 -11.13 -13.42
C GLN A 25 -6.63 -9.74 -13.42
N LYS A 26 -5.65 -9.51 -14.29
CA LYS A 26 -5.00 -8.21 -14.40
C LYS A 26 -5.94 -7.17 -14.99
N GLU A 27 -6.14 -6.10 -14.26
CA GLU A 27 -6.71 -4.86 -14.81
C GLU A 27 -5.57 -4.07 -15.47
N MET A 28 -5.57 -4.09 -16.80
CA MET A 28 -4.53 -3.44 -17.60
C MET A 28 -4.93 -1.99 -17.90
N ASN A 29 -3.93 -1.09 -17.91
CA ASN A 29 -4.12 0.32 -18.25
C ASN A 29 -5.19 1.01 -17.41
N HIS A 30 -5.24 0.68 -16.12
CA HIS A 30 -6.08 1.44 -15.19
C HIS A 30 -5.64 2.90 -15.20
N ASN A 31 -6.39 3.71 -15.95
CA ASN A 31 -6.08 5.11 -16.19
C ASN A 31 -7.19 5.98 -15.58
N THR A 32 -6.82 6.76 -14.59
CA THR A 32 -7.69 7.75 -13.95
C THR A 32 -7.06 9.13 -14.08
N GLN A 33 -7.78 10.17 -13.73
CA GLN A 33 -7.22 11.52 -13.65
C GLN A 33 -6.03 11.66 -12.66
N HIS A 34 -5.73 10.65 -11.86
CA HIS A 34 -4.71 10.67 -10.80
C HIS A 34 -3.65 9.57 -10.91
N ALA A 35 -3.89 8.53 -11.72
CA ALA A 35 -3.03 7.37 -11.77
C ALA A 35 -3.06 6.67 -13.12
N ILE A 36 -1.91 6.13 -13.52
CA ILE A 36 -1.76 5.19 -14.64
C ILE A 36 -0.97 4.00 -14.13
N MET A 37 -1.58 2.80 -14.15
CA MET A 37 -0.97 1.57 -13.65
C MET A 37 -1.70 0.33 -14.19
N ASN A 38 -1.10 -0.83 -13.94
CA ASN A 38 -1.75 -2.13 -14.04
C ASN A 38 -1.91 -2.72 -12.64
N GLN A 39 -2.98 -3.45 -12.36
CA GLN A 39 -3.20 -4.01 -11.02
C GLN A 39 -3.89 -5.37 -11.03
N VAL A 40 -3.70 -6.09 -9.94
CA VAL A 40 -4.49 -7.27 -9.54
C VAL A 40 -5.05 -6.98 -8.15
N VAL A 41 -6.34 -7.21 -7.98
CA VAL A 41 -7.02 -7.11 -6.68
C VAL A 41 -7.22 -8.52 -6.12
N LEU A 42 -6.77 -8.75 -4.91
CA LEU A 42 -6.85 -10.01 -4.19
C LEU A 42 -7.62 -9.82 -2.88
N TYR A 43 -8.25 -10.86 -2.39
CA TYR A 43 -8.83 -10.83 -1.05
C TYR A 43 -7.75 -11.08 0.01
N ALA A 44 -7.81 -10.38 1.15
CA ALA A 44 -6.82 -10.48 2.23
C ALA A 44 -6.71 -11.91 2.83
N ASN A 45 -7.76 -12.73 2.69
CA ASN A 45 -7.80 -14.13 3.11
C ASN A 45 -7.37 -15.11 2.01
N ASP A 46 -6.91 -14.64 0.84
CA ASP A 46 -6.35 -15.53 -0.20
C ASP A 46 -5.08 -16.19 0.37
N GLU A 47 -5.05 -17.53 0.32
CA GLU A 47 -3.93 -18.32 0.84
C GLU A 47 -2.58 -17.95 0.21
N LYS A 48 -2.58 -17.48 -1.04
CA LYS A 48 -1.39 -16.99 -1.74
C LYS A 48 -0.75 -15.80 -1.02
N LEU A 49 -1.54 -15.01 -0.27
CA LEU A 49 -1.07 -13.86 0.49
C LEU A 49 -0.61 -14.22 1.91
N ALA A 50 -0.86 -15.43 2.41
CA ALA A 50 -0.55 -15.81 3.79
C ALA A 50 0.92 -15.53 4.20
N PRO A 51 1.95 -15.81 3.37
CA PRO A 51 3.33 -15.47 3.72
C PRO A 51 3.55 -13.96 3.86
N PHE A 52 2.93 -13.16 3.01
CA PHE A 52 3.00 -11.70 3.08
C PHE A 52 2.28 -11.16 4.31
N ILE A 53 1.06 -11.61 4.57
CA ILE A 53 0.26 -11.20 5.74
C ILE A 53 1.02 -11.48 7.03
N LYS A 54 1.66 -12.65 7.14
CA LYS A 54 2.51 -12.99 8.30
C LYS A 54 3.64 -12.00 8.55
N GLU A 55 4.32 -11.56 7.50
CA GLU A 55 5.38 -10.53 7.60
C GLU A 55 4.78 -9.14 7.90
N LEU A 56 3.68 -8.79 7.25
CA LEU A 56 2.99 -7.51 7.43
C LEU A 56 2.50 -7.33 8.88
N ILE A 57 1.96 -8.40 9.51
CA ILE A 57 1.54 -8.37 10.92
C ILE A 57 2.71 -7.99 11.83
N LYS A 58 3.91 -8.53 11.62
CA LYS A 58 5.09 -8.17 12.42
C LYS A 58 5.43 -6.68 12.31
N VAL A 59 5.28 -6.09 11.11
CA VAL A 59 5.51 -4.66 10.88
C VAL A 59 4.41 -3.83 11.54
N LYS A 60 3.15 -4.28 11.43
CA LYS A 60 2.00 -3.66 12.11
C LYS A 60 2.19 -3.64 13.63
N ASP A 61 2.64 -4.75 14.23
CA ASP A 61 2.84 -4.83 15.68
C ASP A 61 3.90 -3.84 16.17
N LYS A 62 4.96 -3.60 15.39
CA LYS A 62 5.93 -2.54 15.68
C LYS A 62 5.30 -1.14 15.59
N TYR A 63 4.39 -0.93 14.64
CA TYR A 63 3.66 0.33 14.51
C TYR A 63 2.77 0.57 15.72
N VAL A 64 1.96 -0.41 16.11
CA VAL A 64 1.07 -0.35 17.27
C VAL A 64 1.87 -0.14 18.57
N LYS A 65 2.99 -0.85 18.75
CA LYS A 65 3.87 -0.65 19.91
C LYS A 65 4.41 0.77 20.01
N LYS A 66 4.68 1.41 18.88
CA LYS A 66 5.19 2.79 18.81
C LYS A 66 4.10 3.84 18.98
N TYR A 67 2.89 3.55 18.56
CA TYR A 67 1.74 4.46 18.51
C TYR A 67 0.52 3.77 19.14
N GLU A 68 0.61 3.44 20.43
CA GLU A 68 -0.33 2.57 21.15
C GLU A 68 -1.79 3.05 21.14
N TYR A 69 -2.01 4.36 21.08
CA TYR A 69 -3.36 4.94 21.06
C TYR A 69 -4.16 4.64 19.78
N ILE A 70 -3.56 4.07 18.76
CA ILE A 70 -4.31 3.53 17.63
C ILE A 70 -5.14 2.31 17.98
N HIS A 71 -4.86 1.69 19.13
CA HIS A 71 -5.52 0.47 19.61
C HIS A 71 -6.27 0.68 20.92
N ILE A 72 -5.84 1.64 21.75
CA ILE A 72 -6.45 1.95 23.05
C ILE A 72 -7.73 2.77 22.83
N ASN A 73 -8.85 2.31 23.41
CA ASN A 73 -10.16 2.96 23.33
C ASN A 73 -10.66 3.23 21.91
N GLN A 74 -10.28 2.38 20.97
CA GLN A 74 -10.77 2.42 19.59
C GLN A 74 -11.74 1.27 19.33
N GLU A 75 -12.63 1.46 18.36
CA GLU A 75 -13.41 0.37 17.79
C GLU A 75 -12.50 -0.71 17.20
N PRO A 76 -12.93 -1.99 17.16
CA PRO A 76 -12.17 -3.05 16.53
C PRO A 76 -11.82 -2.72 15.08
N TRP A 77 -10.61 -3.02 14.68
CA TRP A 77 -10.13 -2.80 13.32
C TRP A 77 -9.26 -3.97 12.85
N ASN A 78 -9.33 -4.24 11.55
CA ASN A 78 -8.61 -5.35 10.93
C ASN A 78 -8.13 -4.97 9.53
N ILE A 79 -7.39 -5.88 8.89
CA ILE A 79 -6.99 -5.72 7.50
C ILE A 79 -8.24 -5.63 6.61
N PHE A 80 -8.26 -4.63 5.72
CA PHE A 80 -9.36 -4.47 4.78
C PHE A 80 -9.38 -5.61 3.76
N LYS A 81 -10.57 -6.02 3.35
CA LYS A 81 -10.78 -7.21 2.52
C LYS A 81 -9.99 -7.25 1.21
N ASN A 82 -9.72 -6.09 0.61
CA ASN A 82 -9.05 -5.98 -0.68
C ASN A 82 -7.61 -5.51 -0.52
N ILE A 83 -6.69 -6.24 -1.14
CA ILE A 83 -5.26 -5.91 -1.26
C ILE A 83 -4.94 -5.81 -2.75
N LYS A 84 -4.12 -4.84 -3.13
CA LYS A 84 -3.77 -4.58 -4.53
C LYS A 84 -2.29 -4.83 -4.75
N ILE A 85 -1.96 -5.66 -5.74
CA ILE A 85 -0.61 -5.69 -6.32
C ILE A 85 -0.66 -4.82 -7.56
N GLN A 86 0.21 -3.82 -7.62
CA GLN A 86 0.24 -2.81 -8.68
C GLN A 86 1.59 -2.84 -9.39
N LYS A 87 1.53 -2.77 -10.72
CA LYS A 87 2.67 -2.63 -11.61
C LYS A 87 2.60 -1.26 -12.29
N TYR A 88 3.70 -0.56 -12.26
CA TYR A 88 3.90 0.70 -12.95
C TYR A 88 5.02 0.51 -13.97
N ASP A 89 4.71 0.68 -15.24
CA ASP A 89 5.71 0.71 -16.30
C ASP A 89 6.43 2.07 -16.35
N PRO A 90 7.58 2.20 -17.04
CA PRO A 90 8.26 3.48 -17.17
C PRO A 90 7.32 4.59 -17.63
N GLY A 91 7.33 5.71 -16.92
CA GLY A 91 6.43 6.84 -17.17
C GLY A 91 5.07 6.77 -16.47
N GLN A 92 4.80 5.70 -15.71
CA GLN A 92 3.56 5.54 -14.94
C GLN A 92 3.75 5.85 -13.47
N SER A 93 2.67 6.22 -12.79
CA SER A 93 2.60 6.39 -11.35
C SER A 93 1.16 6.66 -10.87
N TYR A 94 0.98 6.72 -9.56
CA TYR A 94 -0.15 7.39 -8.93
C TYR A 94 0.27 8.84 -8.64
N PHE A 95 0.18 9.72 -9.64
CA PHE A 95 0.77 11.08 -9.60
C PHE A 95 -0.10 12.11 -8.87
N GLY A 96 -1.39 11.85 -8.71
CA GLY A 96 -2.31 12.75 -8.01
C GLY A 96 -2.06 12.74 -6.49
N TRP A 97 -2.05 13.92 -5.88
CA TRP A 97 -2.08 14.05 -4.43
C TRP A 97 -3.39 13.52 -3.88
N HIS A 98 -3.33 12.59 -2.95
CA HIS A 98 -4.51 11.96 -2.36
C HIS A 98 -4.30 11.52 -0.92
N ALA A 99 -5.41 11.30 -0.23
CA ALA A 99 -5.49 10.59 1.03
C ALA A 99 -6.38 9.35 0.83
N GLU A 100 -6.12 8.30 1.58
CA GLU A 100 -6.82 7.02 1.41
C GLU A 100 -8.18 6.95 2.10
N ALA A 101 -8.37 7.76 3.15
CA ALA A 101 -9.64 7.97 3.82
C ALA A 101 -10.24 9.32 3.35
N ASN A 102 -10.81 9.35 2.15
CA ASN A 102 -11.33 10.54 1.50
C ASN A 102 -12.86 10.74 1.69
N GLY A 103 -13.50 9.89 2.51
CA GLY A 103 -14.93 9.98 2.79
C GLY A 103 -15.84 9.35 1.74
N GLU A 104 -15.29 8.78 0.68
CA GLU A 104 -16.07 8.08 -0.33
C GLU A 104 -16.70 6.82 0.26
N TYR A 105 -18.00 6.70 0.09
CA TYR A 105 -18.78 5.55 0.53
C TYR A 105 -19.68 5.06 -0.61
N ASN A 106 -19.44 3.84 -1.03
CA ASN A 106 -20.35 3.07 -1.85
C ASN A 106 -20.26 1.60 -1.41
N ASP A 107 -21.14 0.73 -1.92
CA ASP A 107 -21.22 -0.68 -1.53
C ASP A 107 -19.90 -1.47 -1.77
N ILE A 108 -18.99 -0.93 -2.57
CA ILE A 108 -17.74 -1.55 -2.96
C ILE A 108 -16.54 -0.93 -2.22
N LEU A 109 -16.56 0.41 -2.03
CA LEU A 109 -15.46 1.19 -1.48
C LEU A 109 -15.90 1.92 -0.22
N ASN A 110 -15.53 1.39 0.93
CA ASN A 110 -15.70 2.09 2.20
C ASN A 110 -14.37 2.73 2.61
N THR A 111 -14.07 3.91 2.04
CA THR A 111 -12.80 4.59 2.31
C THR A 111 -12.81 5.33 3.64
N LYS A 112 -13.99 5.71 4.16
CA LYS A 112 -14.11 6.47 5.41
C LYS A 112 -13.63 5.72 6.65
N ASP A 113 -13.71 4.38 6.64
CA ASP A 113 -13.35 3.54 7.77
C ASP A 113 -11.86 3.15 7.77
N ARG A 114 -11.11 3.51 6.73
CA ARG A 114 -9.65 3.27 6.66
C ARG A 114 -8.92 4.12 7.68
N ILE A 115 -8.09 3.47 8.49
CA ILE A 115 -7.30 4.13 9.54
C ILE A 115 -5.80 4.14 9.23
N LEU A 116 -5.28 3.04 8.69
CA LEU A 116 -3.89 2.90 8.28
C LEU A 116 -3.77 2.40 6.85
N VAL A 117 -2.70 2.79 6.22
CA VAL A 117 -2.24 2.30 4.93
C VAL A 117 -0.97 1.48 5.14
N PHE A 118 -0.83 0.38 4.44
CA PHE A 118 0.48 -0.22 4.19
C PHE A 118 0.81 -0.16 2.70
N SER A 119 2.07 0.02 2.41
CA SER A 119 2.61 -0.14 1.06
C SER A 119 4.00 -0.77 1.15
N THR A 120 4.21 -1.83 0.37
CA THR A 120 5.50 -2.52 0.29
C THR A 120 6.02 -2.45 -1.13
N PHE A 121 7.25 -1.97 -1.29
CA PHE A 121 7.95 -2.00 -2.57
C PHE A 121 8.49 -3.42 -2.82
N LEU A 122 8.08 -4.04 -3.92
CA LEU A 122 8.43 -5.42 -4.23
C LEU A 122 9.74 -5.54 -4.99
N ASN A 123 10.22 -4.44 -5.57
CA ASN A 123 11.53 -4.36 -6.21
C ASN A 123 12.20 -3.00 -5.94
N THR A 124 13.50 -2.92 -6.20
CA THR A 124 14.26 -1.69 -6.05
C THR A 124 14.27 -0.91 -7.36
N ILE A 125 13.97 0.39 -7.30
CA ILE A 125 14.02 1.33 -8.41
C ILE A 125 15.14 2.33 -8.17
N LYS A 126 16.01 2.52 -9.17
CA LYS A 126 17.16 3.42 -9.07
C LYS A 126 16.76 4.87 -9.33
N GLN A 127 15.80 5.12 -10.22
CA GLN A 127 15.40 6.46 -10.65
C GLN A 127 13.87 6.64 -10.62
N GLY A 128 13.42 7.60 -9.81
CA GLY A 128 11.99 7.89 -9.65
C GLY A 128 11.26 6.85 -8.80
N GLY A 129 9.93 6.83 -8.92
CA GLY A 129 9.08 5.84 -8.27
C GLY A 129 8.91 6.00 -6.77
N GLU A 130 9.42 7.08 -6.16
CA GLU A 130 9.27 7.34 -4.72
C GLU A 130 7.80 7.53 -4.35
N THR A 131 7.45 7.21 -3.09
CA THR A 131 6.25 7.72 -2.44
C THR A 131 6.59 9.04 -1.76
N GLU A 132 5.92 10.11 -2.17
CA GLU A 132 6.15 11.47 -1.68
C GLU A 132 5.00 11.90 -0.78
N PHE A 133 5.33 12.37 0.43
CA PHE A 133 4.39 12.90 1.42
C PHE A 133 4.43 14.43 1.45
N LEU A 134 3.26 15.06 1.25
CA LEU A 134 3.15 16.51 1.09
C LEU A 134 3.55 17.26 2.36
N TYR A 135 2.91 16.96 3.46
CA TYR A 135 3.09 17.71 4.73
C TYR A 135 4.34 17.30 5.48
N GLN A 136 4.78 16.04 5.37
CA GLN A 136 6.01 15.56 5.97
C GLN A 136 7.24 15.98 5.16
N LYS A 137 7.07 16.45 3.92
CA LYS A 137 8.14 16.81 2.97
C LYS A 137 9.14 15.67 2.80
N GLU A 138 8.64 14.45 2.80
CA GLU A 138 9.46 13.23 2.75
C GLU A 138 9.22 12.46 1.45
N LYS A 139 10.32 11.98 0.82
CA LYS A 139 10.30 11.05 -0.33
C LYS A 139 10.88 9.72 0.09
N ILE A 140 10.10 8.66 -0.01
CA ILE A 140 10.52 7.32 0.35
C ILE A 140 10.87 6.54 -0.92
N LYS A 141 12.16 6.21 -1.07
CA LYS A 141 12.68 5.48 -2.22
C LYS A 141 12.15 4.04 -2.25
N PRO A 142 11.80 3.53 -3.43
CA PRO A 142 11.41 2.14 -3.62
C PRO A 142 12.64 1.22 -3.51
N VAL A 143 12.72 0.53 -2.39
CA VAL A 143 13.73 -0.48 -2.10
C VAL A 143 13.01 -1.80 -1.82
N GLU A 144 13.43 -2.87 -2.46
CA GLU A 144 12.84 -4.21 -2.32
C GLU A 144 12.66 -4.60 -0.85
N GLY A 145 11.44 -4.99 -0.50
CA GLY A 145 11.02 -5.36 0.84
C GLY A 145 10.70 -4.19 1.76
N ARG A 146 11.04 -2.95 1.41
CA ARG A 146 10.67 -1.80 2.23
C ARG A 146 9.17 -1.67 2.32
N THR A 147 8.67 -1.77 3.56
CA THR A 147 7.27 -1.61 3.91
C THR A 147 7.10 -0.32 4.69
N ILE A 148 6.12 0.48 4.32
CA ILE A 148 5.71 1.68 5.02
C ILE A 148 4.30 1.51 5.56
N ILE A 149 4.07 1.98 6.80
CA ILE A 149 2.76 2.07 7.43
C ILE A 149 2.55 3.51 7.88
N PHE A 150 1.39 4.08 7.56
CA PHE A 150 1.06 5.46 7.87
C PHE A 150 -0.46 5.65 7.98
N PRO A 151 -0.94 6.73 8.67
CA PRO A 151 -2.36 7.06 8.75
C PRO A 151 -2.99 7.30 7.38
N ALA A 152 -4.23 6.81 7.20
CA ALA A 152 -4.96 6.93 5.94
C ALA A 152 -5.50 8.33 5.65
N TYR A 153 -5.43 9.25 6.63
CA TYR A 153 -6.10 10.55 6.61
C TYR A 153 -5.34 11.62 5.82
N TRP A 154 -6.02 12.75 5.57
CA TRP A 154 -5.50 13.93 4.86
C TRP A 154 -4.17 14.45 5.41
N THR A 155 -3.89 14.24 6.70
CA THR A 155 -2.59 14.57 7.32
C THR A 155 -1.40 13.88 6.65
N HIS A 156 -1.64 12.77 5.95
CA HIS A 156 -0.65 11.99 5.21
C HIS A 156 -0.97 11.96 3.72
N THR A 157 -1.42 13.10 3.18
CA THR A 157 -1.57 13.29 1.74
C THR A 157 -0.27 12.96 1.03
N HIS A 158 -0.36 12.06 0.05
CA HIS A 158 0.82 11.53 -0.64
C HIS A 158 0.53 11.28 -2.13
N ARG A 159 1.60 11.00 -2.87
CA ARG A 159 1.54 10.57 -4.27
C ARG A 159 2.71 9.64 -4.60
N GLY A 160 2.60 8.93 -5.73
CA GLY A 160 3.72 8.22 -6.35
C GLY A 160 4.40 9.10 -7.40
N ASN A 161 5.71 9.23 -7.33
CA ASN A 161 6.47 9.88 -8.39
C ASN A 161 6.60 8.96 -9.61
N LEU A 162 6.72 9.55 -10.80
CA LEU A 162 6.94 8.81 -12.05
C LEU A 162 8.14 7.88 -11.91
N THR A 163 7.98 6.64 -12.33
CA THR A 163 9.09 5.69 -12.37
C THR A 163 9.75 5.68 -13.74
N LYS A 164 11.07 5.45 -13.77
CA LYS A 164 11.82 5.24 -15.03
C LYS A 164 12.11 3.75 -15.30
N GLU A 165 11.73 2.91 -14.36
CA GLU A 165 11.91 1.46 -14.43
C GLU A 165 10.59 0.79 -14.01
N THR A 166 10.36 -0.46 -14.40
CA THR A 166 9.17 -1.20 -13.96
C THR A 166 9.15 -1.36 -12.44
N LYS A 167 8.13 -0.81 -11.79
CA LYS A 167 7.95 -0.82 -10.34
C LYS A 167 6.78 -1.69 -9.96
N TYR A 168 6.96 -2.52 -8.92
CA TYR A 168 5.90 -3.29 -8.29
C TYR A 168 5.73 -2.88 -6.83
N ILE A 169 4.48 -2.75 -6.40
CA ILE A 169 4.11 -2.56 -5.00
C ILE A 169 2.94 -3.48 -4.64
N ILE A 170 2.83 -3.79 -3.35
CA ILE A 170 1.59 -4.31 -2.79
C ILE A 170 1.09 -3.31 -1.76
N THR A 171 -0.20 -2.95 -1.84
CA THR A 171 -0.81 -1.94 -0.98
C THR A 171 -2.19 -2.39 -0.49
N GLY A 172 -2.57 -1.89 0.66
CA GLY A 172 -3.87 -2.12 1.27
C GLY A 172 -4.02 -1.31 2.55
N TRP A 173 -5.06 -1.63 3.31
CA TRP A 173 -5.48 -0.81 4.42
C TRP A 173 -5.84 -1.65 5.65
N TRP A 174 -5.79 -1.04 6.81
CA TRP A 174 -6.55 -1.46 7.97
C TRP A 174 -7.72 -0.50 8.13
N ALA A 175 -8.88 -1.06 8.48
CA ALA A 175 -10.13 -0.31 8.62
C ALA A 175 -10.90 -0.80 9.84
N TYR A 176 -11.80 0.04 10.36
CA TYR A 176 -12.74 -0.35 11.40
C TYR A 176 -13.67 -1.47 10.89
N GLU A 177 -13.94 -2.43 11.77
CA GLU A 177 -14.93 -3.50 11.54
C GLU A 177 -16.34 -2.93 11.78
N ARG A 178 -17.20 -3.04 10.76
CA ARG A 178 -18.61 -2.64 10.86
C ARG A 178 -19.50 -3.71 10.29
#